data_b824662c8b695c46e1ea4cc48010f6e5
#
_entry.id   b824662c8b695c46e1ea4cc48010f6e5
#
_cell.length_a   1.000
_cell.length_b   1.000
_cell.length_c   1.000
_cell.angle_alpha   90.00
_cell.angle_beta   90.00
_cell.angle_gamma   90.00
#
_symmetry.space_group_name_H-M   'P 1'
#
loop_
_entity.id
_entity.type
_entity.pdbx_description
1 polymer ?
#
loop_
_entity_poly.entity_id
_entity_poly.type
_entity_poly.pdbx_seq_one_letter_code
_entity_poly.pdbx_strand_id
1 'polypeptide(L)'
;MGSTKCYLLKGRLELGVSGGPMSVVRKLRHYLVLPVIPAHRKAFTSILFSTHGLAVERLRWRERYRAPVPREWRLCRFCRASVEDEVHALIDCEGDISHPLVPLREAMRREVSAIVPDFVWHSDSLSLLLCLLHDRQLPVPVAKFIYDVLAVFSSVPMYVPAPFLYTPLLQTQA
;
A
#
# COMPACT_ATOMS: atom_id res chain seq x y z
N MET A 1 -11.40 19.76 1.90
CA MET A 1 -10.41 18.76 1.40
C MET A 1 -10.74 17.42 2.05
N GLY A 2 -11.06 16.39 1.25
CA GLY A 2 -11.35 15.05 1.77
C GLY A 2 -10.10 14.38 2.32
N SER A 3 -10.23 13.61 3.40
CA SER A 3 -9.13 12.78 3.94
C SER A 3 -8.61 11.83 2.87
N THR A 4 -7.30 11.83 2.65
CA THR A 4 -6.61 10.86 1.77
C THR A 4 -6.43 9.49 2.43
N LYS A 5 -6.75 9.38 3.73
CA LYS A 5 -6.71 8.11 4.45
C LYS A 5 -7.73 7.12 3.93
N CYS A 6 -7.36 5.85 3.88
CA CYS A 6 -8.23 4.75 3.48
C CYS A 6 -8.84 4.94 2.07
N TYR A 7 -8.14 5.64 1.17
CA TYR A 7 -8.67 5.88 -0.18
C TYR A 7 -8.93 4.57 -0.95
N LEU A 8 -8.17 3.53 -0.69
CA LEU A 8 -8.36 2.19 -1.25
C LEU A 8 -9.67 1.51 -0.79
N LEU A 9 -10.29 2.01 0.28
CA LEU A 9 -11.60 1.54 0.74
C LEU A 9 -12.76 2.41 0.24
N LYS A 10 -12.47 3.62 -0.27
CA LYS A 10 -13.49 4.54 -0.76
C LYS A 10 -14.06 4.02 -2.08
N GLY A 11 -15.36 4.17 -2.26
CA GLY A 11 -16.05 3.71 -3.48
C GLY A 11 -16.30 2.20 -3.54
N ARG A 12 -15.94 1.46 -2.51
CA ARG A 12 -16.23 0.04 -2.42
C ARG A 12 -17.72 -0.18 -2.21
N LEU A 13 -18.40 -0.56 -3.28
CA LEU A 13 -19.80 -0.97 -3.24
C LEU A 13 -19.86 -2.49 -3.04
N GLU A 14 -20.48 -2.94 -1.96
CA GLU A 14 -20.88 -4.33 -1.85
C GLU A 14 -22.32 -4.46 -2.37
N LEU A 15 -22.46 -5.32 -3.38
CA LEU A 15 -23.76 -5.63 -3.92
C LEU A 15 -24.43 -6.69 -3.07
N GLY A 16 -25.69 -6.46 -2.71
CA GLY A 16 -26.55 -7.47 -2.10
C GLY A 16 -26.91 -8.60 -3.08
N VAL A 17 -27.55 -9.63 -2.59
CA VAL A 17 -28.00 -10.78 -3.40
C VAL A 17 -28.90 -10.33 -4.56
N SER A 18 -29.60 -9.20 -4.43
CA SER A 18 -30.45 -8.59 -5.46
C SER A 18 -29.74 -7.58 -6.35
N GLY A 19 -28.41 -7.43 -6.27
CA GLY A 19 -27.63 -6.51 -7.09
C GLY A 19 -27.67 -5.04 -6.63
N GLY A 20 -28.45 -4.71 -5.60
CA GLY A 20 -28.50 -3.36 -5.01
C GLY A 20 -27.39 -3.11 -3.99
N PRO A 21 -27.02 -1.85 -3.70
CA PRO A 21 -26.01 -1.53 -2.72
C PRO A 21 -26.46 -1.96 -1.30
N MET A 22 -25.59 -2.65 -0.57
CA MET A 22 -25.84 -3.02 0.83
C MET A 22 -25.49 -1.86 1.76
N SER A 23 -26.48 -1.41 2.53
CA SER A 23 -26.32 -0.31 3.50
C SER A 23 -25.54 -0.71 4.77
N VAL A 24 -25.52 -2.00 5.12
CA VAL A 24 -24.80 -2.52 6.31
C VAL A 24 -24.17 -3.86 6.00
N VAL A 25 -22.83 -3.91 6.09
CA VAL A 25 -22.09 -5.15 5.93
C VAL A 25 -21.86 -5.79 7.29
N ARG A 26 -22.63 -6.81 7.61
CA ARG A 26 -22.51 -7.58 8.86
C ARG A 26 -21.61 -8.80 8.74
N LYS A 27 -21.12 -9.13 7.55
CA LYS A 27 -20.25 -10.29 7.30
C LYS A 27 -18.77 -9.91 7.44
N LEU A 28 -18.02 -10.80 8.06
CA LEU A 28 -16.57 -10.66 8.13
C LEU A 28 -15.99 -10.65 6.71
N ARG A 29 -15.12 -9.69 6.44
CA ARG A 29 -14.54 -9.51 5.10
C ARG A 29 -13.65 -10.69 4.73
N HIS A 30 -13.69 -11.10 3.47
CA HIS A 30 -12.90 -12.22 2.95
C HIS A 30 -11.40 -12.07 3.22
N TYR A 31 -10.85 -10.85 3.10
CA TYR A 31 -9.44 -10.58 3.40
C TYR A 31 -9.06 -10.68 4.89
N LEU A 32 -10.03 -10.75 5.80
CA LEU A 32 -9.79 -11.02 7.21
C LEU A 32 -9.83 -12.51 7.55
N VAL A 33 -10.45 -13.31 6.70
CA VAL A 33 -10.67 -14.75 6.93
C VAL A 33 -9.70 -15.59 6.12
N LEU A 34 -9.59 -15.33 4.82
CA LEU A 34 -8.87 -16.21 3.88
C LEU A 34 -7.34 -16.21 4.09
N PRO A 35 -6.63 -15.10 4.34
CA PRO A 35 -5.22 -15.17 4.66
C PRO A 35 -5.00 -15.78 6.05
N VAL A 36 -4.64 -17.05 6.09
CA VAL A 36 -4.44 -17.81 7.34
C VAL A 36 -3.23 -17.29 8.12
N ILE A 37 -2.14 -16.90 7.43
CA ILE A 37 -0.93 -16.42 8.06
C ILE A 37 -1.18 -15.01 8.63
N PRO A 38 -1.07 -14.81 9.96
CA PRO A 38 -1.38 -13.53 10.60
C PRO A 38 -0.55 -12.35 10.08
N ALA A 39 0.72 -12.57 9.73
CA ALA A 39 1.61 -11.56 9.18
C ALA A 39 1.12 -11.06 7.81
N HIS A 40 0.70 -11.96 6.92
CA HIS A 40 0.15 -11.62 5.61
C HIS A 40 -1.17 -10.84 5.75
N ARG A 41 -2.06 -11.28 6.63
CA ARG A 41 -3.32 -10.59 6.93
C ARG A 41 -3.08 -9.17 7.47
N LYS A 42 -2.11 -9.03 8.40
CA LYS A 42 -1.71 -7.72 8.94
C LYS A 42 -1.16 -6.82 7.83
N ALA A 43 -0.33 -7.32 6.94
CA ALA A 43 0.20 -6.57 5.81
C ALA A 43 -0.91 -6.09 4.88
N PHE A 44 -1.82 -6.99 4.48
CA PHE A 44 -2.97 -6.66 3.64
C PHE A 44 -3.85 -5.57 4.26
N THR A 45 -4.24 -5.75 5.52
CA THR A 45 -5.07 -4.76 6.23
C THR A 45 -4.34 -3.44 6.43
N SER A 46 -3.02 -3.44 6.64
CA SER A 46 -2.24 -2.20 6.79
C SER A 46 -2.27 -1.33 5.53
N ILE A 47 -2.24 -1.93 4.35
CA ILE A 47 -2.42 -1.21 3.08
C ILE A 47 -3.83 -0.61 2.98
N LEU A 48 -4.86 -1.40 3.23
CA LEU A 48 -6.25 -0.93 3.16
C LEU A 48 -6.55 0.23 4.13
N PHE A 49 -5.98 0.21 5.32
CA PHE A 49 -6.23 1.21 6.37
C PHE A 49 -5.16 2.30 6.46
N SER A 50 -4.22 2.34 5.50
CA SER A 50 -3.11 3.32 5.49
C SER A 50 -2.38 3.35 6.85
N THR A 51 -1.99 2.15 7.35
CA THR A 51 -1.25 1.98 8.62
C THR A 51 0.09 1.28 8.41
N HIS A 52 0.57 1.25 7.16
CA HIS A 52 1.82 0.64 6.74
C HIS A 52 3.05 1.54 6.95
N GLY A 53 4.23 0.95 6.74
CA GLY A 53 5.53 1.61 6.96
C GLY A 53 6.08 2.41 5.77
N LEU A 54 5.29 2.70 4.72
CA LEU A 54 5.73 3.50 3.58
C LEU A 54 5.82 4.99 3.94
N ALA A 55 6.64 5.73 3.18
CA ALA A 55 6.93 7.13 3.46
C ALA A 55 5.68 8.03 3.47
N VAL A 56 4.69 7.73 2.61
CA VAL A 56 3.43 8.48 2.55
C VAL A 56 2.71 8.53 3.91
N GLU A 57 2.78 7.48 4.71
CA GLU A 57 2.17 7.44 6.03
C GLU A 57 3.16 7.81 7.15
N ARG A 58 4.38 7.30 7.10
CA ARG A 58 5.36 7.53 8.17
C ARG A 58 5.85 8.97 8.24
N LEU A 59 6.11 9.61 7.12
CA LEU A 59 6.63 10.97 7.08
C LEU A 59 5.56 12.07 7.20
N ARG A 60 4.27 11.70 7.25
CA ARG A 60 3.18 12.66 7.43
C ARG A 60 3.06 13.19 8.86
N TRP A 61 3.61 12.45 9.83
CA TRP A 61 3.50 12.79 11.24
C TRP A 61 4.71 13.55 11.73
N ARG A 62 4.46 14.47 12.64
CA ARG A 62 5.53 15.14 13.39
C ARG A 62 6.21 14.13 14.31
N GLU A 63 7.53 14.10 14.28
CA GLU A 63 8.37 13.39 15.25
C GLU A 63 9.13 14.40 16.12
N ARG A 64 9.76 13.91 17.20
CA ARG A 64 10.43 14.79 18.19
C ARG A 64 11.41 15.79 17.56
N TYR A 65 12.10 15.37 16.50
CA TYR A 65 13.16 16.16 15.85
C TYR A 65 12.89 16.40 14.35
N ARG A 66 11.71 16.10 13.88
CA ARG A 66 11.38 16.23 12.48
C ARG A 66 9.96 16.76 12.29
N ALA A 67 9.84 17.85 11.52
CA ALA A 67 8.53 18.33 11.07
C ALA A 67 7.86 17.32 10.11
N PRO A 68 6.53 17.38 9.94
CA PRO A 68 5.86 16.62 8.90
C PRO A 68 6.45 16.95 7.54
N VAL A 69 6.74 15.93 6.74
CA VAL A 69 7.22 16.12 5.37
C VAL A 69 6.01 16.32 4.46
N PRO A 70 5.95 17.34 3.58
CA PRO A 70 4.92 17.47 2.56
C PRO A 70 4.83 16.21 1.68
N ARG A 71 3.63 15.88 1.15
CA ARG A 71 3.42 14.62 0.41
C ARG A 71 4.37 14.46 -0.77
N GLU A 72 4.54 15.50 -1.53
CA GLU A 72 5.39 15.56 -2.73
C GLU A 72 6.87 15.29 -2.46
N TRP A 73 7.31 15.44 -1.21
CA TRP A 73 8.67 15.18 -0.75
C TRP A 73 8.87 13.82 -0.06
N ARG A 74 7.81 13.03 0.08
CA ARG A 74 7.89 11.66 0.64
C ARG A 74 8.32 10.66 -0.43
N LEU A 75 9.51 10.90 -0.97
CA LEU A 75 10.02 10.16 -2.11
C LEU A 75 10.37 8.71 -1.75
N CYS A 76 10.24 7.84 -2.74
CA CYS A 76 10.57 6.43 -2.62
C CYS A 76 12.04 6.24 -2.24
N ARG A 77 12.30 5.39 -1.25
CA ARG A 77 13.66 5.09 -0.76
C ARG A 77 14.53 4.41 -1.79
N PHE A 78 13.95 3.80 -2.80
CA PHE A 78 14.66 3.12 -3.88
C PHE A 78 14.89 4.05 -5.08
N CYS A 79 13.86 4.45 -5.80
CA CYS A 79 13.99 5.21 -7.04
C CYS A 79 14.14 6.73 -6.83
N ARG A 80 13.65 7.28 -5.73
CA ARG A 80 13.61 8.72 -5.39
C ARG A 80 12.93 9.60 -6.44
N ALA A 81 12.23 9.01 -7.39
CA ALA A 81 11.58 9.70 -8.50
C ALA A 81 10.10 9.99 -8.22
N SER A 82 9.44 9.16 -7.43
CA SER A 82 8.01 9.25 -7.14
C SER A 82 7.74 9.16 -5.64
N VAL A 83 6.54 9.58 -5.24
CA VAL A 83 6.08 9.45 -3.84
C VAL A 83 6.00 7.96 -3.48
N GLU A 84 6.53 7.58 -2.32
CA GLU A 84 6.46 6.23 -1.80
C GLU A 84 5.08 5.99 -1.19
N ASP A 85 4.08 5.77 -2.03
CA ASP A 85 2.74 5.36 -1.65
C ASP A 85 2.45 3.90 -2.04
N GLU A 86 1.23 3.46 -1.77
CA GLU A 86 0.82 2.07 -1.95
C GLU A 86 0.89 1.63 -3.41
N VAL A 87 0.44 2.49 -4.33
CA VAL A 87 0.44 2.19 -5.77
C VAL A 87 1.87 2.09 -6.27
N HIS A 88 2.68 3.11 -5.97
CA HIS A 88 4.07 3.13 -6.38
C HIS A 88 4.85 1.94 -5.82
N ALA A 89 4.73 1.65 -4.53
CA ALA A 89 5.47 0.57 -3.89
C ALA A 89 5.09 -0.82 -4.43
N LEU A 90 3.80 -1.08 -4.62
CA LEU A 90 3.32 -2.40 -5.03
C LEU A 90 3.39 -2.60 -6.55
N ILE A 91 3.11 -1.57 -7.35
CA ILE A 91 2.93 -1.71 -8.79
C ILE A 91 4.03 -1.03 -9.60
N ASP A 92 4.35 0.27 -9.33
CA ASP A 92 5.07 1.12 -10.27
C ASP A 92 6.58 1.21 -10.04
N CYS A 93 7.06 0.99 -8.80
CA CYS A 93 8.47 1.20 -8.50
C CYS A 93 9.36 0.24 -9.31
N GLU A 94 10.00 0.76 -10.33
CA GLU A 94 10.91 -0.06 -11.15
C GLU A 94 12.28 -0.25 -10.48
N GLY A 95 12.66 0.67 -9.59
CA GLY A 95 13.95 0.60 -8.90
C GLY A 95 15.13 0.50 -9.86
N ASP A 96 16.14 -0.26 -9.48
CA ASP A 96 17.23 -0.72 -10.35
C ASP A 96 16.87 -2.09 -10.96
N ILE A 97 17.45 -2.47 -12.10
CA ILE A 97 17.19 -3.73 -12.84
C ILE A 97 17.37 -4.98 -11.94
N SER A 98 18.23 -4.89 -10.94
CA SER A 98 18.45 -5.93 -9.91
C SER A 98 17.46 -5.83 -8.73
N HIS A 99 16.44 -4.99 -8.84
CA HIS A 99 15.57 -4.65 -7.72
C HIS A 99 14.72 -5.84 -7.27
N PRO A 100 14.68 -6.14 -5.96
CA PRO A 100 13.97 -7.32 -5.43
C PRO A 100 12.46 -7.29 -5.63
N LEU A 101 11.86 -6.15 -6.03
CA LEU A 101 10.44 -6.05 -6.32
C LEU A 101 10.04 -6.72 -7.64
N VAL A 102 10.93 -6.76 -8.64
CA VAL A 102 10.63 -7.34 -9.96
C VAL A 102 10.22 -8.81 -9.84
N PRO A 103 11.04 -9.71 -9.26
CA PRO A 103 10.66 -11.11 -9.12
C PRO A 103 9.42 -11.33 -8.24
N LEU A 104 9.18 -10.46 -7.25
CA LEU A 104 7.96 -10.54 -6.44
C LEU A 104 6.70 -10.24 -7.25
N ARG A 105 6.74 -9.22 -8.13
CA ARG A 105 5.63 -8.90 -9.02
C ARG A 105 5.39 -10.00 -10.05
N GLU A 106 6.43 -10.56 -10.61
CA GLU A 106 6.33 -11.68 -11.55
C GLU A 106 5.73 -12.93 -10.89
N ALA A 107 6.15 -13.24 -9.68
CA ALA A 107 5.58 -14.34 -8.90
C ALA A 107 4.09 -14.10 -8.63
N MET A 108 3.73 -12.90 -8.18
CA MET A 108 2.34 -12.52 -7.95
C MET A 108 1.51 -12.63 -9.24
N ARG A 109 2.02 -12.14 -10.38
CA ARG A 109 1.32 -12.25 -11.67
C ARG A 109 1.05 -13.70 -12.06
N ARG A 110 2.04 -14.59 -11.89
CA ARG A 110 1.87 -16.03 -12.17
C ARG A 110 0.80 -16.66 -11.27
N GLU A 111 0.84 -16.35 -9.96
CA GLU A 111 -0.14 -16.90 -9.00
C GLU A 111 -1.55 -16.40 -9.31
N VAL A 112 -1.72 -15.10 -9.63
CA VAL A 112 -3.01 -14.51 -10.00
C VAL A 112 -3.55 -15.16 -11.27
N SER A 113 -2.74 -15.29 -12.33
CA SER A 113 -3.17 -15.92 -13.59
C SER A 113 -3.50 -17.42 -13.44
N ALA A 114 -2.89 -18.10 -12.48
CA ALA A 114 -3.20 -19.49 -12.19
C ALA A 114 -4.55 -19.64 -11.46
N ILE A 115 -4.92 -18.69 -10.60
CA ILE A 115 -6.17 -18.74 -9.84
C ILE A 115 -7.34 -18.15 -10.65
N VAL A 116 -7.09 -17.06 -11.37
CA VAL A 116 -8.07 -16.34 -12.20
C VAL A 116 -7.49 -16.18 -13.61
N PRO A 117 -7.66 -17.20 -14.50
CA PRO A 117 -7.09 -17.16 -15.85
C PRO A 117 -7.52 -15.94 -16.67
N ASP A 118 -8.77 -15.50 -16.49
CA ASP A 118 -9.36 -14.37 -17.19
C ASP A 118 -9.17 -13.03 -16.45
N PHE A 119 -8.17 -12.94 -15.55
CA PHE A 119 -7.92 -11.71 -14.80
C PHE A 119 -7.54 -10.57 -15.73
N VAL A 120 -8.27 -9.45 -15.65
CA VAL A 120 -8.02 -8.27 -16.47
C VAL A 120 -6.87 -7.45 -15.88
N TRP A 121 -5.74 -7.45 -16.58
CA TRP A 121 -4.57 -6.65 -16.22
C TRP A 121 -4.75 -5.21 -16.71
N HIS A 122 -5.20 -4.33 -15.82
CA HIS A 122 -5.39 -2.92 -16.13
C HIS A 122 -4.06 -2.22 -16.40
N SER A 123 -4.04 -1.29 -17.37
CA SER A 123 -2.89 -0.41 -17.63
C SER A 123 -2.75 0.70 -16.59
N ASP A 124 -3.86 1.10 -15.95
CA ASP A 124 -3.85 2.04 -14.84
C ASP A 124 -3.52 1.30 -13.53
N SER A 125 -2.42 1.71 -12.90
CA SER A 125 -1.87 1.06 -11.71
C SER A 125 -2.80 1.09 -10.50
N LEU A 126 -3.56 2.19 -10.32
CA LEU A 126 -4.53 2.28 -9.23
C LEU A 126 -5.69 1.31 -9.46
N SER A 127 -6.22 1.25 -10.67
CA SER A 127 -7.29 0.31 -11.03
C SER A 127 -6.83 -1.14 -10.88
N LEU A 128 -5.61 -1.44 -11.31
CA LEU A 128 -5.00 -2.76 -11.11
C LEU A 128 -4.91 -3.12 -9.63
N LEU A 129 -4.38 -2.22 -8.81
CA LEU A 129 -4.26 -2.46 -7.37
C LEU A 129 -5.63 -2.66 -6.72
N LEU A 130 -6.63 -1.86 -7.08
CA LEU A 130 -7.99 -2.01 -6.58
C LEU A 130 -8.60 -3.36 -6.98
N CYS A 131 -8.43 -3.80 -8.22
CA CYS A 131 -8.89 -5.12 -8.66
C CYS A 131 -8.24 -6.24 -7.85
N LEU A 132 -6.91 -6.20 -7.66
CA LEU A 132 -6.19 -7.18 -6.85
C LEU A 132 -6.67 -7.23 -5.39
N LEU A 133 -6.91 -6.06 -4.79
CA LEU A 133 -7.34 -5.96 -3.38
C LEU A 133 -8.79 -6.38 -3.15
N HIS A 134 -9.66 -6.22 -4.15
CA HIS A 134 -11.10 -6.44 -3.99
C HIS A 134 -11.60 -7.76 -4.60
N ASP A 135 -10.80 -8.44 -5.39
CA ASP A 135 -11.13 -9.77 -5.87
C ASP A 135 -11.23 -10.76 -4.70
N ARG A 136 -12.28 -11.60 -4.74
CA ARG A 136 -12.57 -12.54 -3.66
C ARG A 136 -11.73 -13.82 -3.70
N GLN A 137 -11.12 -14.11 -4.83
CA GLN A 137 -10.30 -15.31 -5.03
C GLN A 137 -8.82 -15.05 -4.72
N LEU A 138 -8.38 -13.79 -4.71
CA LEU A 138 -6.99 -13.38 -4.63
C LEU A 138 -6.45 -12.94 -3.25
N PRO A 139 -7.21 -12.95 -2.12
CA PRO A 139 -6.69 -12.39 -0.87
C PRO A 139 -5.44 -13.10 -0.35
N VAL A 140 -5.28 -14.39 -0.63
CA VAL A 140 -4.13 -15.16 -0.14
C VAL A 140 -2.84 -14.78 -0.87
N PRO A 141 -2.75 -14.89 -2.21
CA PRO A 141 -1.55 -14.50 -2.95
C PRO A 141 -1.26 -12.99 -2.83
N VAL A 142 -2.28 -12.16 -2.86
CA VAL A 142 -2.10 -10.70 -2.74
C VAL A 142 -1.61 -10.32 -1.33
N ALA A 143 -2.12 -10.95 -0.28
CA ALA A 143 -1.65 -10.70 1.09
C ALA A 143 -0.18 -11.11 1.29
N LYS A 144 0.23 -12.25 0.71
CA LYS A 144 1.62 -12.69 0.69
C LYS A 144 2.49 -11.68 -0.07
N PHE A 145 2.09 -11.31 -1.27
CA PHE A 145 2.81 -10.33 -2.11
C PHE A 145 3.01 -9.01 -1.37
N ILE A 146 1.96 -8.45 -0.77
CA ILE A 146 2.04 -7.21 0.02
C ILE A 146 3.03 -7.37 1.18
N TYR A 147 2.97 -8.49 1.89
CA TYR A 147 3.89 -8.77 2.99
C TYR A 147 5.35 -8.77 2.53
N ASP A 148 5.64 -9.48 1.45
CA ASP A 148 6.99 -9.60 0.89
C ASP A 148 7.51 -8.22 0.42
N VAL A 149 6.68 -7.43 -0.28
CA VAL A 149 7.03 -6.06 -0.69
C VAL A 149 7.30 -5.16 0.51
N LEU A 150 6.43 -5.15 1.52
CA LEU A 150 6.63 -4.34 2.72
C LEU A 150 7.87 -4.77 3.51
N ALA A 151 8.23 -6.05 3.50
CA ALA A 151 9.46 -6.55 4.10
C ALA A 151 10.69 -5.99 3.37
N VAL A 152 10.69 -5.98 2.03
CA VAL A 152 11.74 -5.34 1.21
C VAL A 152 11.87 -3.85 1.54
N PHE A 153 10.76 -3.12 1.58
CA PHE A 153 10.79 -1.71 1.98
C PHE A 153 11.32 -1.52 3.41
N SER A 154 10.98 -2.40 4.33
CA SER A 154 11.43 -2.32 5.73
C SER A 154 12.92 -2.62 5.91
N SER A 155 13.55 -3.32 4.98
CA SER A 155 14.99 -3.64 5.03
C SER A 155 15.89 -2.45 4.67
N VAL A 156 15.34 -1.40 4.07
CA VAL A 156 16.09 -0.21 3.66
C VAL A 156 15.62 1.00 4.47
N PRO A 157 16.54 1.84 4.98
CA PRO A 157 16.20 3.07 5.68
C PRO A 157 15.32 3.98 4.83
N MET A 158 14.32 4.61 5.47
CA MET A 158 13.45 5.56 4.79
C MET A 158 14.22 6.78 4.32
N TYR A 159 13.99 7.20 3.09
CA TYR A 159 14.55 8.43 2.58
C TYR A 159 13.84 9.65 3.17
N VAL A 160 14.59 10.50 3.85
CA VAL A 160 14.12 11.80 4.34
C VAL A 160 14.93 12.89 3.64
N PRO A 161 14.30 13.79 2.88
CA PRO A 161 15.03 14.87 2.20
C PRO A 161 15.76 15.79 3.18
N ALA A 162 16.94 16.29 2.78
CA ALA A 162 17.83 17.07 3.63
C ALA A 162 17.16 18.22 4.41
N PRO A 163 16.23 19.02 3.82
CA PRO A 163 15.55 20.09 4.55
C PRO A 163 14.71 19.63 5.74
N PHE A 164 14.37 18.34 5.80
CA PHE A 164 13.52 17.73 6.84
C PHE A 164 14.30 16.81 7.78
N LEU A 165 15.61 16.58 7.55
CA LEU A 165 16.43 15.70 8.38
C LEU A 165 16.62 16.25 9.80
N TYR A 166 16.62 17.55 9.96
CA TYR A 166 16.84 18.22 11.24
C TYR A 166 16.12 19.57 11.25
N THR A 167 15.09 19.71 12.06
CA THR A 167 14.60 21.03 12.47
C THR A 167 15.05 21.20 13.92
N PRO A 168 16.10 22.02 14.21
CA PRO A 168 16.36 22.43 15.56
C PRO A 168 15.06 22.99 16.12
N LEU A 169 14.65 22.59 17.31
CA LEU A 169 13.64 23.30 18.06
C LEU A 169 14.18 24.72 18.19
N LEU A 170 13.69 25.64 17.34
CA LEU A 170 13.86 27.05 17.59
C LEU A 170 13.35 27.25 19.00
N GLN A 171 14.29 27.50 19.91
CA GLN A 171 13.98 27.96 21.24
C GLN A 171 13.03 29.13 21.07
N THR A 172 11.81 28.93 21.47
CA THR A 172 10.87 30.03 21.68
C THR A 172 11.48 30.84 22.80
N GLN A 173 12.28 31.82 22.42
CA GLN A 173 12.66 32.85 23.35
C GLN A 173 11.39 33.63 23.69
N ALA A 174 11.04 33.57 24.94
CA ALA A 174 9.95 34.30 25.58
C ALA A 174 10.11 35.81 25.42
#